data_3add97646c45b9eb859c1583667c309d
#
_entry.id   3add97646c45b9eb859c1583667c309d
#
_cell.length_a   1.000
_cell.length_b   1.000
_cell.length_c   1.000
_cell.angle_alpha   90.00
_cell.angle_beta   90.00
_cell.angle_gamma   90.00
#
_symmetry.space_group_name_H-M   'P 1'
#
loop_
_entity.id
_entity.type
_entity.pdbx_description
1 polymer ?
#
loop_
_entity_poly.entity_id
_entity_poly.type
_entity_poly.pdbx_seq_one_letter_code
_entity_poly.pdbx_strand_id
1 'polypeptide(L)'
;MSDSTWQVFDLAEVRDKLKGEAVEYLEFLNVPALNCGIYFLAAGSTDMQAPHDEDEVYLVLSGRARMRLDEEERTVVPGSLLYVGATTEHSFFEIEEDMTLLVMFAATPLERS
;
A
#
# COMPACT_ATOMS: atom_id res chain seq x y z
N MET A 1 6.67 25.56 12.93
CA MET A 1 6.66 24.63 11.82
C MET A 1 8.03 23.98 11.67
N SER A 2 8.04 22.70 11.40
CA SER A 2 9.30 21.98 11.25
C SER A 2 9.86 22.15 9.84
N ASP A 3 11.15 22.44 9.76
CA ASP A 3 11.87 22.50 8.50
C ASP A 3 12.76 21.25 8.34
N SER A 4 12.41 20.18 9.07
CA SER A 4 13.18 18.95 9.01
C SER A 4 13.21 18.39 7.59
N THR A 5 14.38 17.95 7.19
CA THR A 5 14.57 17.29 5.91
C THR A 5 14.54 15.77 6.04
N TRP A 6 14.19 15.26 7.20
CA TRP A 6 14.11 13.82 7.45
C TRP A 6 13.09 13.52 8.54
N GLN A 7 12.56 12.30 8.49
CA GLN A 7 11.66 11.77 9.50
C GLN A 7 11.96 10.30 9.69
N VAL A 8 11.70 9.79 10.87
CA VAL A 8 11.86 8.35 11.17
C VAL A 8 10.55 7.85 11.74
N PHE A 9 10.07 6.74 11.21
CA PHE A 9 8.84 6.11 11.67
C PHE A 9 9.13 4.69 12.15
N ASP A 10 8.51 4.33 13.27
CA ASP A 10 8.49 2.96 13.73
C ASP A 10 7.20 2.35 13.21
N LEU A 11 7.29 1.41 12.29
CA LEU A 11 6.11 0.83 11.67
C LEU A 11 5.21 0.09 12.67
N ALA A 12 5.80 -0.47 13.73
CA ALA A 12 4.98 -1.11 14.76
C ALA A 12 4.07 -0.08 15.45
N GLU A 13 4.60 1.11 15.73
CA GLU A 13 3.82 2.18 16.32
C GLU A 13 2.75 2.69 15.35
N VAL A 14 3.06 2.78 14.07
CA VAL A 14 2.10 3.20 13.06
C VAL A 14 0.96 2.16 12.99
N ARG A 15 1.30 0.88 12.98
CA ARG A 15 0.31 -0.19 12.92
C ARG A 15 -0.62 -0.17 14.13
N ASP A 16 -0.12 0.20 15.29
CA ASP A 16 -0.93 0.28 16.51
C ASP A 16 -2.03 1.34 16.41
N LYS A 17 -1.94 2.24 15.45
CA LYS A 17 -2.95 3.29 15.24
C LYS A 17 -4.09 2.82 14.34
N LEU A 18 -4.00 1.63 13.77
CA LEU A 18 -5.10 1.08 12.98
C LEU A 18 -6.29 0.83 13.89
N LYS A 19 -7.49 1.05 13.36
CA LYS A 19 -8.73 0.99 14.13
C LYS A 19 -9.33 -0.41 14.23
N GLY A 20 -8.81 -1.36 13.48
CA GLY A 20 -9.32 -2.72 13.48
C GLY A 20 -10.42 -2.99 12.47
N GLU A 21 -10.55 -2.16 11.47
CA GLU A 21 -11.52 -2.39 10.40
C GLU A 21 -11.00 -3.47 9.45
N ALA A 22 -11.91 -4.14 8.75
CA ALA A 22 -11.55 -5.23 7.85
C ALA A 22 -10.67 -4.76 6.68
N VAL A 23 -10.88 -3.53 6.23
CA VAL A 23 -10.05 -2.89 5.18
C VAL A 23 -9.77 -1.49 5.69
N GLU A 24 -8.48 -1.16 5.78
CA GLU A 24 -8.11 0.11 6.38
C GLU A 24 -6.79 0.62 5.80
N TYR A 25 -6.75 1.92 5.50
CA TYR A 25 -5.52 2.59 5.04
C TYR A 25 -5.19 3.73 5.97
N LEU A 26 -3.95 3.77 6.46
CA LEU A 26 -3.47 4.80 7.36
C LEU A 26 -2.24 5.46 6.74
N GLU A 27 -2.38 6.71 6.28
CA GLU A 27 -1.27 7.48 5.75
C GLU A 27 -0.45 8.05 6.90
N PHE A 28 0.86 7.89 6.87
CA PHE A 28 1.73 8.41 7.92
C PHE A 28 2.82 9.36 7.41
N LEU A 29 3.02 9.43 6.10
CA LEU A 29 3.95 10.38 5.49
C LEU A 29 3.29 11.03 4.29
N ASN A 30 3.35 12.35 4.24
CA ASN A 30 2.82 13.08 3.08
C ASN A 30 3.70 14.29 2.84
N VAL A 31 4.59 14.17 1.85
CA VAL A 31 5.49 15.24 1.42
C VAL A 31 5.28 15.45 -0.07
N PRO A 32 5.75 16.56 -0.66
CA PRO A 32 5.43 16.88 -2.05
C PRO A 32 5.73 15.80 -3.07
N ALA A 33 6.80 15.03 -2.91
CA ALA A 33 7.21 14.05 -3.90
C ALA A 33 6.72 12.64 -3.61
N LEU A 34 6.19 12.38 -2.41
CA LEU A 34 5.99 11.01 -1.96
C LEU A 34 5.00 10.97 -0.81
N ASN A 35 4.11 9.97 -0.80
CA ASN A 35 3.41 9.66 0.42
C ASN A 35 3.43 8.16 0.71
N CYS A 36 3.32 7.83 1.99
CA CYS A 36 3.40 6.45 2.46
C CYS A 36 2.30 6.17 3.45
N GLY A 37 1.83 4.94 3.44
CA GLY A 37 0.81 4.49 4.38
C GLY A 37 0.93 3.01 4.67
N ILE A 38 0.16 2.58 5.64
CA ILE A 38 -0.02 1.17 5.96
C ILE A 38 -1.42 0.79 5.47
N TYR A 39 -1.49 -0.28 4.70
CA TYR A 39 -2.75 -0.82 4.20
C TYR A 39 -2.99 -2.17 4.84
N PHE A 40 -4.15 -2.32 5.46
CA PHE A 40 -4.53 -3.55 6.14
C PHE A 40 -5.74 -4.17 5.45
N LEU A 41 -5.67 -5.48 5.20
CA LEU A 41 -6.75 -6.26 4.60
C LEU A 41 -6.94 -7.53 5.43
N ALA A 42 -8.06 -7.66 6.09
CA ALA A 42 -8.36 -8.86 6.86
C ALA A 42 -8.56 -10.06 5.93
N ALA A 43 -8.24 -11.25 6.43
CA ALA A 43 -8.50 -12.49 5.69
C ALA A 43 -9.96 -12.53 5.26
N GLY A 44 -10.20 -12.92 4.01
CA GLY A 44 -11.54 -12.99 3.46
C GLY A 44 -12.15 -11.65 3.06
N SER A 45 -11.47 -10.52 3.28
CA SER A 45 -12.00 -9.22 2.88
C SER A 45 -11.83 -9.02 1.37
N THR A 46 -12.45 -7.96 0.86
CA THR A 46 -12.40 -7.61 -0.56
C THR A 46 -11.66 -6.30 -0.74
N ASP A 47 -10.68 -6.31 -1.62
CA ASP A 47 -9.95 -5.10 -2.00
C ASP A 47 -10.68 -4.43 -3.15
N MET A 48 -11.24 -3.26 -2.92
CA MET A 48 -12.10 -2.55 -3.87
C MET A 48 -11.38 -1.37 -4.51
N GLN A 49 -10.09 -1.45 -4.68
CA GLN A 49 -9.32 -0.35 -5.25
C GLN A 49 -9.67 -0.07 -6.70
N ALA A 50 -9.69 1.21 -7.06
CA ALA A 50 -9.74 1.66 -8.43
C ALA A 50 -8.31 2.00 -8.88
N PRO A 51 -8.02 1.98 -10.19
CA PRO A 51 -6.71 2.40 -10.67
C PRO A 51 -6.38 3.83 -10.24
N HIS A 52 -5.12 4.07 -9.93
CA HIS A 52 -4.64 5.38 -9.48
C HIS A 52 -3.83 6.07 -10.57
N ASP A 53 -3.74 7.39 -10.46
CA ASP A 53 -2.94 8.19 -11.39
C ASP A 53 -1.47 8.23 -10.98
N GLU A 54 -1.13 7.75 -9.79
CA GLU A 54 0.25 7.73 -9.31
C GLU A 54 0.85 6.34 -9.47
N ASP A 55 2.17 6.30 -9.65
CA ASP A 55 2.90 5.05 -9.50
C ASP A 55 2.95 4.71 -8.03
N GLU A 56 2.91 3.43 -7.71
CA GLU A 56 2.97 3.00 -6.32
C GLU A 56 3.80 1.74 -6.16
N VAL A 57 4.29 1.55 -4.94
CA VAL A 57 5.02 0.36 -4.54
C VAL A 57 4.35 -0.22 -3.31
N TYR A 58 4.14 -1.52 -3.32
CA TYR A 58 3.66 -2.26 -2.15
C TYR A 58 4.78 -3.14 -1.64
N LEU A 59 4.97 -3.17 -0.33
CA LEU A 59 5.82 -4.16 0.33
C LEU A 59 4.93 -4.94 1.30
N VAL A 60 4.83 -6.25 1.09
CA VAL A 60 4.06 -7.10 1.99
C VAL A 60 4.86 -7.30 3.27
N LEU A 61 4.32 -6.86 4.40
CA LEU A 61 4.94 -7.02 5.71
C LEU A 61 4.48 -8.30 6.40
N SER A 62 3.21 -8.64 6.23
CA SER A 62 2.65 -9.88 6.79
C SER A 62 1.44 -10.30 5.98
N GLY A 63 1.10 -11.59 6.08
CA GLY A 63 -0.08 -12.13 5.42
C GLY A 63 0.23 -12.79 4.08
N ARG A 64 -0.80 -13.37 3.48
CA ARG A 64 -0.68 -14.09 2.20
C ARG A 64 -1.94 -13.88 1.39
N ALA A 65 -1.78 -13.58 0.12
CA ALA A 65 -2.90 -13.39 -0.81
C ALA A 65 -2.44 -13.59 -2.24
N ARG A 66 -3.38 -13.43 -3.17
CA ARG A 66 -3.05 -13.31 -4.58
C ARG A 66 -3.25 -11.86 -5.00
N MET A 67 -2.47 -11.44 -5.97
CA MET A 67 -2.54 -10.09 -6.52
C MET A 67 -2.83 -10.19 -8.01
N ARG A 68 -3.83 -9.46 -8.45
CA ARG A 68 -4.12 -9.30 -9.89
C ARG A 68 -3.48 -8.01 -10.35
N LEU A 69 -2.76 -8.09 -11.46
CA LEU A 69 -2.07 -6.97 -12.10
C LEU A 69 -2.43 -7.04 -13.58
N ASP A 70 -3.39 -6.21 -14.01
CA ASP A 70 -4.03 -6.31 -15.32
C ASP A 70 -4.58 -7.72 -15.53
N GLU A 71 -4.04 -8.50 -16.46
CA GLU A 71 -4.52 -9.85 -16.74
C GLU A 71 -3.69 -10.94 -16.06
N GLU A 72 -2.67 -10.55 -15.31
CA GLU A 72 -1.80 -11.52 -14.65
C GLU A 72 -2.12 -11.62 -13.16
N GLU A 73 -1.79 -12.77 -12.60
CA GLU A 73 -2.01 -13.03 -11.18
C GLU A 73 -0.74 -13.59 -10.57
N ARG A 74 -0.45 -13.17 -9.36
CA ARG A 74 0.73 -13.61 -8.60
C ARG A 74 0.35 -13.86 -7.15
N THR A 75 0.97 -14.86 -6.56
CA THR A 75 0.89 -15.05 -5.10
C THR A 75 1.87 -14.09 -4.44
N VAL A 76 1.42 -13.41 -3.40
CA VAL A 76 2.27 -12.49 -2.65
C VAL A 76 2.34 -12.92 -1.19
N VAL A 77 3.52 -12.79 -0.61
CA VAL A 77 3.88 -13.26 0.73
C VAL A 77 4.77 -12.22 1.39
N PRO A 78 5.03 -12.31 2.70
CA PRO A 78 5.92 -11.35 3.37
C PRO A 78 7.24 -11.22 2.61
N GLY A 79 7.63 -9.99 2.34
CA GLY A 79 8.82 -9.68 1.56
C GLY A 79 8.57 -9.47 0.08
N SER A 80 7.38 -9.78 -0.43
CA SER A 80 7.04 -9.46 -1.82
C SER A 80 7.00 -7.96 -2.00
N LEU A 81 7.70 -7.47 -3.01
CA LEU A 81 7.71 -6.07 -3.38
C LEU A 81 7.09 -5.93 -4.77
N LEU A 82 6.06 -5.10 -4.89
CA LEU A 82 5.34 -4.92 -6.14
C LEU A 82 5.42 -3.47 -6.59
N TYR A 83 5.81 -3.26 -7.83
CA TYR A 83 5.67 -1.96 -8.46
C TYR A 83 4.39 -1.98 -9.30
N VAL A 84 3.56 -0.97 -9.14
CA VAL A 84 2.31 -0.84 -9.89
C VAL A 84 2.32 0.54 -10.55
N GLY A 85 2.44 0.55 -11.85
CA GLY A 85 2.46 1.80 -12.61
C GLY A 85 1.11 2.49 -12.58
N ALA A 86 1.12 3.80 -12.78
CA ALA A 86 -0.10 4.60 -12.83
C ALA A 86 -1.10 3.98 -13.80
N THR A 87 -2.36 3.98 -13.44
CA THR A 87 -3.51 3.48 -14.22
C THR A 87 -3.56 1.96 -14.43
N THR A 88 -2.60 1.19 -13.88
CA THR A 88 -2.66 -0.27 -13.94
C THR A 88 -3.81 -0.77 -13.08
N GLU A 89 -4.65 -1.63 -13.62
CA GLU A 89 -5.69 -2.27 -12.81
C GLU A 89 -5.04 -3.28 -11.89
N HIS A 90 -5.38 -3.21 -10.61
CA HIS A 90 -4.77 -4.09 -9.62
C HIS A 90 -5.70 -4.30 -8.43
N SER A 91 -5.62 -5.48 -7.83
CA SER A 91 -6.35 -5.76 -6.59
C SER A 91 -5.78 -7.00 -5.93
N PHE A 92 -5.86 -7.01 -4.60
CA PHE A 92 -5.57 -8.21 -3.83
C PHE A 92 -6.85 -9.03 -3.75
N PHE A 93 -6.72 -10.35 -3.84
CA PHE A 93 -7.86 -11.25 -3.75
C PHE A 93 -7.41 -12.58 -3.12
N GLU A 94 -8.37 -13.42 -2.76
CA GLU A 94 -8.08 -14.65 -2.04
C GLU A 94 -7.11 -14.39 -0.89
N ILE A 95 -7.50 -13.45 -0.04
CA ILE A 95 -6.70 -13.06 1.11
C ILE A 95 -6.83 -14.16 2.17
N GLU A 96 -5.80 -14.99 2.29
CA GLU A 96 -5.81 -16.17 3.14
C GLU A 96 -5.50 -15.84 4.60
N GLU A 97 -4.67 -14.82 4.81
CA GLU A 97 -4.25 -14.38 6.13
C GLU A 97 -4.32 -12.86 6.16
N ASP A 98 -4.59 -12.30 7.32
CA ASP A 98 -4.61 -10.84 7.47
C ASP A 98 -3.34 -10.26 6.88
N MET A 99 -3.49 -9.29 5.99
CA MET A 99 -2.36 -8.67 5.31
C MET A 99 -2.07 -7.29 5.86
N THR A 100 -0.79 -7.00 6.01
CA THR A 100 -0.32 -5.65 6.28
C THR A 100 0.70 -5.30 5.22
N LEU A 101 0.50 -4.17 4.58
CA LEU A 101 1.37 -3.71 3.49
C LEU A 101 1.87 -2.30 3.77
N LEU A 102 3.13 -2.07 3.44
CA LEU A 102 3.66 -0.72 3.35
C LEU A 102 3.40 -0.25 1.92
N VAL A 103 2.78 0.90 1.77
CA VAL A 103 2.43 1.45 0.46
C VAL A 103 3.12 2.79 0.28
N MET A 104 3.73 3.00 -0.88
CA MET A 104 4.38 4.24 -1.23
C MET A 104 3.83 4.73 -2.56
N PHE A 105 3.37 5.98 -2.58
CA PHE A 105 2.89 6.63 -3.80
C PHE A 105 3.86 7.73 -4.22
N ALA A 106 4.16 7.79 -5.50
CA ALA A 106 4.96 8.87 -6.06
C ALA A 106 4.12 10.14 -6.19
N ALA A 107 4.77 11.23 -6.54
CA ALA A 107 4.09 12.48 -6.85
C ALA A 107 3.08 12.29 -7.97
N THR A 108 2.08 13.17 -8.03
CA THR A 108 1.03 13.08 -9.04
C THR A 108 1.59 13.22 -10.45
N PRO A 109 0.92 12.64 -11.45
CA PRO A 109 1.38 12.67 -12.84
C PRO A 109 1.61 14.08 -13.40
N LEU A 110 0.90 15.07 -12.89
CA LEU A 110 1.05 16.44 -13.37
C LEU A 110 2.46 16.97 -13.21
N GLU A 111 3.24 16.42 -12.32
CA GLU A 111 4.59 16.86 -12.03
C GLU A 111 5.64 16.11 -12.84
N ARG A 112 5.21 15.25 -13.75
CA ARG A 112 6.09 14.39 -14.51
C ARG A 112 6.36 14.85 -15.91
N SER A 113 5.81 15.93 -16.31
CA SER A 113 5.84 16.38 -17.69
C SER A 113 7.25 16.48 -18.30
#